data_7f38c44d4acbd115ec703e563b8af2d7
#
_entry.id   7f38c44d4acbd115ec703e563b8af2d7
#
_cell.length_a   1.000
_cell.length_b   1.000
_cell.length_c   1.000
_cell.angle_alpha   90.00
_cell.angle_beta   90.00
_cell.angle_gamma   90.00
#
_symmetry.space_group_name_H-M   'P 1'
#
loop_
_entity.id
_entity.type
_entity.pdbx_description
1 polymer ?
#
loop_
_entity_poly.entity_id
_entity_poly.type
_entity_poly.pdbx_seq_one_letter_code
_entity_poly.pdbx_strand_id
1 'polypeptide(L)'
;LMIAEFLKIELGYALVAGLCASLPLAVLVLWLADWFEKKYSFPMREVGGISSEDLKDTLAKNENELPPLFLSYLPILLPVVLISLISLLKVLGGQGMNLGALAPTMENANFRILSFFGEPNIAMALAAMVSVILLFKQQQVATEDGKSTLSKTLEAPLVTAGSIILITGAGGAYGGMIRLSGVGDVIAHYATRMDLSYVLLAWGITAFVRIAQGSATVAMITGAGLMASIIGDGSSLPYHPVYVFLAIGFGSITLSWMN
;
A
#
# COMPACT_ATOMS: atom_id res chain seq x y z
N LEU A 1 -0.54 4.12 -3.81
CA LEU A 1 -1.18 5.36 -4.27
C LEU A 1 -0.15 6.35 -4.82
N MET A 2 0.67 6.99 -3.99
CA MET A 2 1.66 8.00 -4.42
C MET A 2 2.57 7.55 -5.57
N ILE A 3 3.08 6.32 -5.54
CA ILE A 3 3.96 5.81 -6.61
C ILE A 3 3.21 5.73 -7.95
N ALA A 4 1.97 5.26 -7.94
CA ALA A 4 1.13 5.20 -9.13
C ALA A 4 0.86 6.60 -9.70
N GLU A 5 0.68 7.59 -8.82
CA GLU A 5 0.49 8.99 -9.20
C GLU A 5 1.76 9.59 -9.81
N PHE A 6 2.95 9.35 -9.22
CA PHE A 6 4.23 9.79 -9.78
C PHE A 6 4.48 9.21 -11.18
N LEU A 7 4.15 7.96 -11.39
CA LEU A 7 4.34 7.26 -12.66
C LEU A 7 3.15 7.39 -13.62
N LYS A 8 2.10 8.16 -13.25
CA LYS A 8 0.86 8.36 -14.01
C LYS A 8 0.18 7.05 -14.42
N ILE A 9 0.21 6.05 -13.54
CA ILE A 9 -0.40 4.74 -13.74
C ILE A 9 -1.80 4.76 -13.14
N GLU A 10 -2.79 4.27 -13.87
CA GLU A 10 -4.11 4.03 -13.28
C GLU A 10 -4.01 3.04 -12.12
N LEU A 11 -4.61 3.41 -10.99
CA LEU A 11 -4.53 2.64 -9.76
C LEU A 11 -5.02 1.20 -9.92
N GLY A 12 -5.98 0.97 -10.81
CA GLY A 12 -6.50 -0.35 -11.12
C GLY A 12 -5.45 -1.28 -11.71
N TYR A 13 -4.68 -0.80 -12.68
CA TYR A 13 -3.57 -1.58 -13.24
C TYR A 13 -2.50 -1.86 -12.20
N ALA A 14 -2.19 -0.89 -11.34
CA ALA A 14 -1.22 -1.06 -10.27
C ALA A 14 -1.68 -2.12 -9.25
N LEU A 15 -2.96 -2.12 -8.87
CA LEU A 15 -3.55 -3.11 -7.96
C LEU A 15 -3.56 -4.51 -8.55
N VAL A 16 -4.04 -4.66 -9.78
CA VAL A 16 -4.10 -5.97 -10.46
C VAL A 16 -2.70 -6.53 -10.66
N ALA A 17 -1.77 -5.73 -11.15
CA ALA A 17 -0.38 -6.15 -11.34
C ALA A 17 0.29 -6.52 -10.01
N GLY A 18 0.04 -5.72 -8.96
CA GLY A 18 0.53 -6.00 -7.60
C GLY A 18 -0.01 -7.32 -7.07
N LEU A 19 -1.31 -7.59 -7.21
CA LEU A 19 -1.92 -8.85 -6.80
C LEU A 19 -1.37 -10.04 -7.60
N CYS A 20 -1.29 -9.93 -8.92
CA CYS A 20 -0.74 -10.98 -9.78
C CYS A 20 0.72 -11.31 -9.46
N ALA A 21 1.52 -10.30 -9.07
CA ALA A 21 2.90 -10.50 -8.69
C ALA A 21 3.04 -11.01 -7.24
N SER A 22 2.20 -10.54 -6.31
CA SER A 22 2.32 -10.88 -4.89
C SER A 22 1.76 -12.27 -4.55
N LEU A 23 0.71 -12.75 -5.22
CA LEU A 23 0.12 -14.05 -4.92
C LEU A 23 1.10 -15.22 -5.12
N PRO A 24 1.77 -15.38 -6.29
CA PRO A 24 2.77 -16.43 -6.46
C PRO A 24 3.94 -16.30 -5.48
N LEU A 25 4.35 -15.04 -5.21
CA LEU A 25 5.42 -14.77 -4.27
C LEU A 25 5.05 -15.14 -2.84
N ALA A 26 3.82 -14.84 -2.40
CA ALA A 26 3.31 -15.22 -1.10
C ALA A 26 3.31 -16.75 -0.90
N VAL A 27 2.83 -17.50 -1.91
CA VAL A 27 2.85 -18.95 -1.87
C VAL A 27 4.29 -19.50 -1.77
N LEU A 28 5.20 -18.92 -2.56
CA LEU A 28 6.61 -19.32 -2.53
C LEU A 28 7.25 -19.01 -1.18
N VAL A 29 7.00 -17.82 -0.62
CA VAL A 29 7.54 -17.42 0.69
C VAL A 29 6.99 -18.29 1.81
N LEU A 30 5.69 -18.63 1.81
CA LEU A 30 5.09 -19.54 2.79
C LEU A 30 5.71 -20.94 2.70
N TRP A 31 5.90 -21.44 1.48
CA TRP A 31 6.55 -22.74 1.28
C TRP A 31 8.01 -22.73 1.75
N LEU A 32 8.76 -21.67 1.47
CA LEU A 32 10.11 -21.50 1.97
C LEU A 32 10.15 -21.39 3.50
N ALA A 33 9.23 -20.62 4.10
CA ALA A 33 9.14 -20.46 5.54
C ALA A 33 8.90 -21.80 6.23
N ASP A 34 7.95 -22.62 5.74
CA ASP A 34 7.67 -23.96 6.26
C ASP A 34 8.89 -24.89 6.12
N TRP A 35 9.61 -24.78 4.99
CA TRP A 35 10.85 -25.55 4.78
C TRP A 35 11.95 -25.14 5.75
N PHE A 36 12.15 -23.81 5.97
CA PHE A 36 13.12 -23.29 6.93
C PHE A 36 12.76 -23.66 8.37
N GLU A 37 11.50 -23.53 8.76
CA GLU A 37 11.03 -23.89 10.11
C GLU A 37 11.26 -25.37 10.44
N LYS A 38 11.02 -26.25 9.48
CA LYS A 38 11.31 -27.70 9.65
C LYS A 38 12.80 -28.01 9.78
N LYS A 39 13.66 -27.18 9.19
CA LYS A 39 15.12 -27.39 9.20
C LYS A 39 15.81 -26.68 10.35
N TYR A 40 15.29 -25.50 10.74
CA TYR A 40 15.88 -24.66 11.78
C TYR A 40 14.76 -24.22 12.73
N SER A 41 14.70 -24.81 13.92
CA SER A 41 13.77 -24.35 14.95
C SER A 41 14.33 -23.10 15.62
N PHE A 42 13.73 -21.94 15.34
CA PHE A 42 14.06 -20.69 16.02
C PHE A 42 12.99 -20.37 17.06
N PRO A 43 13.37 -19.96 18.30
CA PRO A 43 12.38 -19.46 19.24
C PRO A 43 11.73 -18.19 18.70
N MET A 44 10.41 -18.08 18.86
CA MET A 44 9.67 -16.86 18.47
C MET A 44 10.26 -15.65 19.19
N ARG A 45 10.63 -14.62 18.42
CA ARG A 45 11.07 -13.34 18.96
C ARG A 45 9.84 -12.45 19.14
N GLU A 46 9.77 -11.73 20.26
CA GLU A 46 8.71 -10.76 20.48
C GLU A 46 8.77 -9.69 19.39
N VAL A 47 7.63 -9.47 18.73
CA VAL A 47 7.50 -8.44 17.70
C VAL A 47 7.31 -7.10 18.41
N GLY A 48 8.21 -6.15 18.16
CA GLY A 48 8.13 -4.83 18.77
C GLY A 48 6.79 -4.15 18.45
N GLY A 49 6.05 -3.78 19.49
CA GLY A 49 4.75 -3.09 19.38
C GLY A 49 3.52 -3.97 19.66
N ILE A 50 3.66 -5.28 19.76
CA ILE A 50 2.60 -6.17 20.24
C ILE A 50 3.21 -6.97 21.39
N SER A 51 2.78 -6.71 22.63
CA SER A 51 3.25 -7.51 23.76
C SER A 51 2.62 -8.90 23.68
N SER A 52 3.38 -9.92 24.08
CA SER A 52 2.84 -11.27 24.18
C SER A 52 1.70 -11.37 25.20
N GLU A 53 1.60 -10.41 26.12
CA GLU A 53 0.50 -10.28 27.09
C GLU A 53 -0.77 -9.77 26.42
N ASP A 54 -0.71 -8.72 25.59
CA ASP A 54 -1.87 -8.21 24.83
C ASP A 54 -2.47 -9.28 23.90
N LEU A 55 -1.60 -10.13 23.32
CA LEU A 55 -2.04 -11.24 22.49
C LEU A 55 -2.74 -12.33 23.32
N LYS A 56 -2.19 -12.67 24.50
CA LYS A 56 -2.80 -13.63 25.41
C LYS A 56 -4.12 -13.14 25.97
N ASP A 57 -4.22 -11.86 26.31
CA ASP A 57 -5.45 -11.23 26.77
C ASP A 57 -6.53 -11.23 25.69
N THR A 58 -6.13 -11.03 24.44
CA THR A 58 -7.06 -11.09 23.30
C THR A 58 -7.53 -12.51 23.02
N LEU A 59 -6.65 -13.50 23.14
CA LEU A 59 -6.98 -14.92 22.98
C LEU A 59 -7.80 -15.49 24.15
N ALA A 60 -7.72 -14.87 25.33
CA ALA A 60 -8.49 -15.27 26.51
C ALA A 60 -9.93 -14.74 26.51
N LYS A 61 -10.28 -13.79 25.63
CA LYS A 61 -11.64 -13.26 25.51
C LYS A 61 -12.61 -14.32 24.97
N ASN A 62 -13.82 -14.36 25.54
CA ASN A 62 -14.87 -15.22 25.03
C ASN A 62 -15.31 -14.79 23.61
N GLU A 63 -15.64 -15.75 22.75
CA GLU A 63 -16.11 -15.48 21.38
C GLU A 63 -17.33 -14.55 21.34
N ASN A 64 -18.17 -14.54 22.39
CA ASN A 64 -19.34 -13.65 22.48
C ASN A 64 -19.00 -12.18 22.76
N GLU A 65 -17.77 -11.89 23.21
CA GLU A 65 -17.26 -10.53 23.45
C GLU A 65 -16.56 -9.95 22.22
N LEU A 66 -16.31 -10.78 21.20
CA LEU A 66 -15.67 -10.37 19.98
C LEU A 66 -16.72 -9.95 18.94
N PRO A 67 -16.42 -8.94 18.10
CA PRO A 67 -17.31 -8.57 17.01
C PRO A 67 -17.37 -9.71 15.98
N PRO A 68 -18.50 -9.87 15.27
CA PRO A 68 -18.62 -10.91 14.24
C PRO A 68 -17.56 -10.73 13.17
N LEU A 69 -16.97 -11.84 12.72
CA LEU A 69 -15.87 -11.89 11.77
C LEU A 69 -16.07 -10.98 10.55
N PHE A 70 -17.27 -10.99 9.98
CA PHE A 70 -17.57 -10.16 8.80
C PHE A 70 -17.42 -8.66 9.09
N LEU A 71 -17.90 -8.19 10.27
CA LEU A 71 -17.74 -6.79 10.66
C LEU A 71 -16.28 -6.42 10.91
N SER A 72 -15.48 -7.33 11.45
CA SER A 72 -14.05 -7.11 11.72
C SER A 72 -13.24 -6.96 10.44
N TYR A 73 -13.58 -7.70 9.38
CA TYR A 73 -12.92 -7.59 8.08
C TYR A 73 -13.44 -6.41 7.23
N LEU A 74 -14.62 -5.89 7.54
CA LEU A 74 -15.27 -4.85 6.74
C LEU A 74 -14.38 -3.60 6.53
N PRO A 75 -13.71 -3.02 7.54
CA PRO A 75 -12.84 -1.86 7.35
C PRO A 75 -11.67 -2.12 6.40
N ILE A 76 -11.18 -3.35 6.35
CA ILE A 76 -10.06 -3.74 5.48
C ILE A 76 -10.54 -3.99 4.05
N LEU A 77 -11.64 -4.72 3.91
CA LEU A 77 -12.18 -5.11 2.61
C LEU A 77 -12.87 -3.96 1.88
N LEU A 78 -13.49 -3.04 2.61
CA LEU A 78 -14.28 -1.95 2.04
C LEU A 78 -13.49 -1.09 1.05
N PRO A 79 -12.32 -0.51 1.39
CA PRO A 79 -11.55 0.27 0.43
C PRO A 79 -11.04 -0.58 -0.74
N VAL A 80 -10.61 -1.81 -0.48
CA VAL A 80 -10.11 -2.71 -1.52
C VAL A 80 -11.21 -3.00 -2.53
N VAL A 81 -12.41 -3.36 -2.07
CA VAL A 81 -13.56 -3.66 -2.94
C VAL A 81 -14.00 -2.43 -3.73
N LEU A 82 -14.15 -1.26 -3.07
CA LEU A 82 -14.59 -0.03 -3.72
C LEU A 82 -13.62 0.41 -4.82
N ILE A 83 -12.32 0.47 -4.51
CA ILE A 83 -11.30 0.89 -5.47
C ILE A 83 -11.17 -0.12 -6.62
N SER A 84 -11.15 -1.41 -6.31
CA SER A 84 -11.03 -2.45 -7.32
C SER A 84 -12.25 -2.51 -8.24
N LEU A 85 -13.45 -2.32 -7.71
CA LEU A 85 -14.69 -2.30 -8.49
C LEU A 85 -14.68 -1.18 -9.52
N ILE A 86 -14.33 0.04 -9.11
CA ILE A 86 -14.23 1.19 -10.01
C ILE A 86 -13.17 0.96 -11.09
N SER A 87 -12.01 0.44 -10.68
CA SER A 87 -10.93 0.12 -11.62
C SER A 87 -11.35 -0.93 -12.65
N LEU A 88 -12.05 -1.96 -12.18
CA LEU A 88 -12.57 -3.01 -13.05
C LEU A 88 -13.61 -2.46 -14.06
N LEU A 89 -14.54 -1.62 -13.58
CA LEU A 89 -15.56 -1.00 -14.44
C LEU A 89 -14.92 -0.12 -15.54
N LYS A 90 -13.87 0.65 -15.19
CA LYS A 90 -13.12 1.45 -16.16
C LYS A 90 -12.44 0.59 -17.22
N VAL A 91 -11.79 -0.50 -16.81
CA VAL A 91 -11.10 -1.42 -17.74
C VAL A 91 -12.11 -2.11 -18.66
N LEU A 92 -13.21 -2.64 -18.13
CA LEU A 92 -14.23 -3.31 -18.92
C LEU A 92 -14.93 -2.36 -19.90
N GLY A 93 -15.23 -1.14 -19.45
CA GLY A 93 -15.81 -0.12 -20.32
C GLY A 93 -14.84 0.37 -21.42
N GLY A 94 -13.55 0.47 -21.11
CA GLY A 94 -12.51 0.80 -22.09
C GLY A 94 -12.32 -0.27 -23.17
N GLN A 95 -12.68 -1.53 -22.88
CA GLN A 95 -12.68 -2.64 -23.84
C GLN A 95 -13.97 -2.73 -24.68
N GLY A 96 -14.86 -1.73 -24.59
CA GLY A 96 -16.10 -1.69 -25.38
C GLY A 96 -17.23 -2.60 -24.85
N MET A 97 -17.11 -3.10 -23.62
CA MET A 97 -18.15 -3.89 -22.99
C MET A 97 -19.32 -2.99 -22.60
N ASN A 98 -20.53 -3.38 -23.02
CA ASN A 98 -21.73 -2.61 -22.70
C ASN A 98 -22.16 -2.88 -21.24
N LEU A 99 -21.79 -1.99 -20.34
CA LEU A 99 -22.06 -2.08 -18.90
C LEU A 99 -23.41 -1.44 -18.50
N GLY A 100 -24.21 -1.00 -19.47
CA GLY A 100 -25.54 -0.42 -19.24
C GLY A 100 -25.50 0.75 -18.23
N ALA A 101 -26.23 0.63 -17.12
CA ALA A 101 -26.32 1.66 -16.08
C ALA A 101 -25.02 1.93 -15.33
N LEU A 102 -24.02 1.06 -15.45
CA LEU A 102 -22.69 1.19 -14.81
C LEU A 102 -21.60 1.55 -15.84
N ALA A 103 -21.97 1.95 -17.06
CA ALA A 103 -21.01 2.37 -18.07
C ALA A 103 -20.11 3.49 -17.51
N PRO A 104 -18.78 3.41 -17.67
CA PRO A 104 -17.84 4.34 -17.05
C PRO A 104 -17.76 5.68 -17.80
N THR A 105 -18.91 6.32 -17.98
CA THR A 105 -19.05 7.65 -18.55
C THR A 105 -19.47 8.64 -17.47
N MET A 106 -18.93 9.85 -17.51
CA MET A 106 -19.29 10.90 -16.55
C MET A 106 -20.74 11.36 -16.65
N GLU A 107 -21.43 11.03 -17.74
CA GLU A 107 -22.86 11.30 -17.95
C GLU A 107 -23.74 10.37 -17.10
N ASN A 108 -23.27 9.15 -16.79
CA ASN A 108 -23.99 8.21 -15.94
C ASN A 108 -23.94 8.62 -14.47
N ALA A 109 -25.09 9.03 -13.92
CA ALA A 109 -25.20 9.41 -12.51
C ALA A 109 -24.77 8.27 -11.57
N ASN A 110 -25.12 7.03 -11.88
CA ASN A 110 -24.75 5.86 -11.06
C ASN A 110 -23.23 5.63 -11.05
N PHE A 111 -22.57 5.74 -12.19
CA PHE A 111 -21.11 5.62 -12.25
C PHE A 111 -20.43 6.77 -11.50
N ARG A 112 -20.96 7.99 -11.61
CA ARG A 112 -20.41 9.16 -10.91
C ARG A 112 -20.51 9.03 -9.38
N ILE A 113 -21.65 8.55 -8.87
CA ILE A 113 -21.82 8.28 -7.43
C ILE A 113 -20.86 7.17 -6.99
N LEU A 114 -20.81 6.07 -7.72
CA LEU A 114 -19.94 4.94 -7.39
C LEU A 114 -18.47 5.33 -7.46
N SER A 115 -18.05 6.11 -8.46
CA SER A 115 -16.67 6.61 -8.59
C SER A 115 -16.27 7.55 -7.45
N PHE A 116 -17.20 8.33 -6.92
CA PHE A 116 -16.96 9.15 -5.73
C PHE A 116 -16.63 8.28 -4.51
N PHE A 117 -17.42 7.23 -4.23
CA PHE A 117 -17.15 6.33 -3.12
C PHE A 117 -15.93 5.42 -3.35
N GLY A 118 -15.59 5.14 -4.60
CA GLY A 118 -14.39 4.39 -4.97
C GLY A 118 -13.13 5.24 -5.15
N GLU A 119 -13.24 6.56 -4.93
CA GLU A 119 -12.06 7.41 -4.83
C GLU A 119 -11.25 6.97 -3.60
N PRO A 120 -9.92 6.72 -3.74
CA PRO A 120 -9.12 6.10 -2.68
C PRO A 120 -9.18 6.80 -1.33
N ASN A 121 -9.15 8.14 -1.32
CA ASN A 121 -9.19 8.90 -0.07
C ASN A 121 -10.56 8.77 0.62
N ILE A 122 -11.65 8.81 -0.17
CA ILE A 122 -13.02 8.62 0.33
C ILE A 122 -13.22 7.19 0.84
N ALA A 123 -12.79 6.19 0.08
CA ALA A 123 -12.88 4.78 0.45
C ALA A 123 -12.14 4.49 1.77
N MET A 124 -10.93 5.05 1.93
CA MET A 124 -10.15 4.92 3.17
C MET A 124 -10.78 5.68 4.34
N ALA A 125 -11.34 6.88 4.11
CA ALA A 125 -12.04 7.64 5.13
C ALA A 125 -13.29 6.89 5.64
N LEU A 126 -14.05 6.27 4.72
CA LEU A 126 -15.19 5.41 5.07
C LEU A 126 -14.76 4.20 5.90
N ALA A 127 -13.67 3.55 5.52
CA ALA A 127 -13.12 2.42 6.27
C ALA A 127 -12.70 2.83 7.70
N ALA A 128 -12.04 3.96 7.83
CA ALA A 128 -11.68 4.53 9.14
C ALA A 128 -12.91 4.84 9.98
N MET A 129 -13.95 5.43 9.38
CA MET A 129 -15.22 5.70 10.07
C MET A 129 -15.88 4.41 10.57
N VAL A 130 -15.94 3.37 9.73
CA VAL A 130 -16.46 2.04 10.12
C VAL A 130 -15.65 1.45 11.26
N SER A 131 -14.31 1.54 11.22
CA SER A 131 -13.44 1.08 12.31
C SER A 131 -13.74 1.77 13.63
N VAL A 132 -13.91 3.08 13.61
CA VAL A 132 -14.24 3.87 14.80
C VAL A 132 -15.62 3.48 15.35
N ILE A 133 -16.63 3.31 14.48
CA ILE A 133 -17.98 2.87 14.90
C ILE A 133 -17.92 1.48 15.54
N LEU A 134 -17.14 0.56 14.99
CA LEU A 134 -16.94 -0.78 15.56
C LEU A 134 -16.28 -0.70 16.93
N LEU A 135 -15.27 0.13 17.07
CA LEU A 135 -14.59 0.36 18.35
C LEU A 135 -15.56 0.90 19.41
N PHE A 136 -16.40 1.87 19.05
CA PHE A 136 -17.44 2.39 19.95
C PHE A 136 -18.42 1.29 20.42
N LYS A 137 -18.91 0.47 19.50
CA LYS A 137 -19.82 -0.64 19.84
C LYS A 137 -19.16 -1.65 20.77
N GLN A 138 -17.90 -2.00 20.52
CA GLN A 138 -17.17 -2.97 21.33
C GLN A 138 -16.91 -2.44 22.74
N GLN A 139 -16.63 -1.16 22.90
CA GLN A 139 -16.40 -0.55 24.20
C GLN A 139 -17.68 -0.36 25.02
N GLN A 140 -18.83 -0.10 24.40
CA GLN A 140 -20.11 -0.04 25.10
C GLN A 140 -20.51 -1.38 25.76
N VAL A 141 -20.03 -2.49 25.19
CA VAL A 141 -20.28 -3.84 25.76
C VAL A 141 -19.32 -4.16 26.91
N ALA A 142 -18.15 -3.52 26.97
CA ALA A 142 -17.07 -3.92 27.86
C ALA A 142 -16.93 -3.12 29.17
N THR A 143 -17.46 -1.88 29.32
CA THR A 143 -17.20 -1.08 30.53
C THR A 143 -18.19 0.08 30.73
N GLU A 144 -18.60 0.34 31.99
CA GLU A 144 -19.37 1.53 32.41
C GLU A 144 -18.60 2.87 32.27
N ASP A 145 -17.26 2.84 32.14
CA ASP A 145 -16.36 4.01 32.02
C ASP A 145 -15.85 4.26 30.57
N GLY A 146 -16.70 4.04 29.58
CA GLY A 146 -16.32 4.00 28.15
C GLY A 146 -15.58 5.23 27.56
N LYS A 147 -15.66 6.42 28.16
CA LYS A 147 -15.06 7.64 27.58
C LYS A 147 -13.55 7.75 27.78
N SER A 148 -13.02 7.35 28.91
CA SER A 148 -11.58 7.45 29.20
C SER A 148 -10.77 6.39 28.43
N THR A 149 -11.36 5.24 28.19
CA THR A 149 -10.75 4.13 27.46
C THR A 149 -10.66 4.41 25.96
N LEU A 150 -11.68 5.04 25.36
CA LEU A 150 -11.70 5.38 23.95
C LEU A 150 -10.56 6.35 23.56
N SER A 151 -10.36 7.40 24.35
CA SER A 151 -9.28 8.37 24.10
C SER A 151 -7.91 7.69 24.10
N LYS A 152 -7.65 6.81 25.06
CA LYS A 152 -6.39 6.04 25.13
C LYS A 152 -6.23 5.05 23.98
N THR A 153 -7.32 4.40 23.57
CA THR A 153 -7.28 3.43 22.46
C THR A 153 -7.03 4.11 21.11
N LEU A 154 -7.51 5.35 20.93
CA LEU A 154 -7.28 6.13 19.70
C LEU A 154 -5.92 6.82 19.67
N GLU A 155 -5.29 7.06 20.82
CA GLU A 155 -4.00 7.76 20.89
C GLU A 155 -2.89 7.04 20.13
N ALA A 156 -2.70 5.74 20.34
CA ALA A 156 -1.64 4.96 19.69
C ALA A 156 -1.78 4.93 18.14
N PRO A 157 -2.97 4.64 17.55
CA PRO A 157 -3.16 4.75 16.11
C PRO A 157 -2.94 6.16 15.56
N LEU A 158 -3.35 7.22 16.27
CA LEU A 158 -3.14 8.60 15.84
C LEU A 158 -1.68 9.00 15.85
N VAL A 159 -0.91 8.63 16.88
CA VAL A 159 0.54 8.86 16.94
C VAL A 159 1.23 8.14 15.79
N THR A 160 0.85 6.89 15.53
CA THR A 160 1.38 6.10 14.41
C THR A 160 1.05 6.76 13.07
N ALA A 161 -0.19 7.17 12.86
CA ALA A 161 -0.62 7.88 11.65
C ALA A 161 0.15 9.19 11.46
N GLY A 162 0.32 9.98 12.53
CA GLY A 162 1.11 11.22 12.51
C GLY A 162 2.57 10.98 12.10
N SER A 163 3.19 9.94 12.63
CA SER A 163 4.55 9.54 12.26
C SER A 163 4.64 9.13 10.78
N ILE A 164 3.67 8.36 10.27
CA ILE A 164 3.62 7.96 8.86
C ILE A 164 3.45 9.19 7.95
N ILE A 165 2.57 10.11 8.31
CA ILE A 165 2.35 11.36 7.55
C ILE A 165 3.64 12.18 7.50
N LEU A 166 4.33 12.33 8.62
CA LEU A 166 5.58 13.09 8.70
C LEU A 166 6.68 12.45 7.84
N ILE A 167 6.88 11.14 7.97
CA ILE A 167 7.88 10.40 7.19
C ILE A 167 7.56 10.46 5.70
N THR A 168 6.28 10.28 5.33
CA THR A 168 5.83 10.33 3.94
C THR A 168 6.02 11.73 3.35
N GLY A 169 5.66 12.77 4.10
CA GLY A 169 5.86 14.17 3.70
C GLY A 169 7.33 14.53 3.52
N ALA A 170 8.17 14.16 4.48
CA ALA A 170 9.61 14.38 4.40
C ALA A 170 10.24 13.61 3.22
N GLY A 171 9.85 12.34 3.02
CA GLY A 171 10.31 11.52 1.89
C GLY A 171 9.88 12.10 0.54
N GLY A 172 8.64 12.60 0.45
CA GLY A 172 8.14 13.27 -0.75
C GLY A 172 8.88 14.57 -1.05
N ALA A 173 9.14 15.39 -0.04
CA ALA A 173 9.92 16.62 -0.17
C ALA A 173 11.35 16.32 -0.63
N TYR A 174 11.99 15.31 -0.03
CA TYR A 174 13.34 14.88 -0.42
C TYR A 174 13.37 14.37 -1.87
N GLY A 175 12.42 13.51 -2.26
CA GLY A 175 12.29 13.06 -3.64
C GLY A 175 12.05 14.19 -4.63
N GLY A 176 11.25 15.20 -4.25
CA GLY A 176 11.04 16.43 -5.02
C GLY A 176 12.32 17.23 -5.21
N MET A 177 13.13 17.39 -4.16
CA MET A 177 14.41 18.09 -4.24
C MET A 177 15.40 17.37 -5.15
N ILE A 178 15.51 16.04 -5.04
CA ILE A 178 16.36 15.24 -5.92
C ILE A 178 15.91 15.40 -7.40
N ARG A 179 14.61 15.38 -7.67
CA ARG A 179 14.08 15.62 -9.01
C ARG A 179 14.49 17.00 -9.55
N LEU A 180 14.41 18.04 -8.73
CA LEU A 180 14.79 19.40 -9.12
C LEU A 180 16.31 19.61 -9.23
N SER A 181 17.13 18.77 -8.63
CA SER A 181 18.59 18.87 -8.65
C SER A 181 19.21 18.44 -9.98
N GLY A 182 18.43 17.86 -10.91
CA GLY A 182 18.93 17.34 -12.20
C GLY A 182 19.68 16.00 -12.10
N VAL A 183 19.75 15.39 -10.92
CA VAL A 183 20.40 14.07 -10.74
C VAL A 183 19.71 13.00 -11.59
N GLY A 184 18.38 13.11 -11.78
CA GLY A 184 17.63 12.22 -12.66
C GLY A 184 18.17 12.20 -14.09
N ASP A 185 18.47 13.36 -14.66
CA ASP A 185 18.98 13.49 -16.02
C ASP A 185 20.37 12.87 -16.17
N VAL A 186 21.21 13.03 -15.18
CA VAL A 186 22.54 12.41 -15.12
C VAL A 186 22.42 10.89 -15.10
N ILE A 187 21.56 10.35 -14.24
CA ILE A 187 21.33 8.90 -14.16
C ILE A 187 20.74 8.39 -15.47
N ALA A 188 19.76 9.09 -16.07
CA ALA A 188 19.18 8.72 -17.36
C ALA A 188 20.23 8.65 -18.47
N HIS A 189 21.13 9.64 -18.53
CA HIS A 189 22.21 9.69 -19.51
C HIS A 189 23.15 8.49 -19.39
N TYR A 190 23.56 8.12 -18.18
CA TYR A 190 24.41 6.94 -17.97
C TYR A 190 23.67 5.62 -18.21
N ALA A 191 22.40 5.52 -17.79
CA ALA A 191 21.58 4.34 -18.00
C ALA A 191 21.38 4.04 -19.50
N THR A 192 21.12 5.08 -20.29
CA THR A 192 21.00 4.95 -21.76
C THR A 192 22.31 4.53 -22.41
N ARG A 193 23.45 5.05 -21.94
CA ARG A 193 24.77 4.65 -22.44
C ARG A 193 25.13 3.20 -22.16
N MET A 194 24.65 2.66 -21.02
CA MET A 194 24.91 1.30 -20.57
C MET A 194 23.84 0.31 -21.06
N ASP A 195 22.87 0.76 -21.84
CA ASP A 195 21.71 -0.03 -22.29
C ASP A 195 20.98 -0.75 -21.14
N LEU A 196 20.90 -0.07 -19.98
CA LEU A 196 20.25 -0.61 -18.78
C LEU A 196 18.74 -0.54 -18.90
N SER A 197 18.08 -1.66 -18.61
CA SER A 197 16.63 -1.69 -18.50
C SER A 197 16.15 -0.75 -17.37
N TYR A 198 15.16 0.10 -17.65
CA TYR A 198 14.55 0.99 -16.64
C TYR A 198 13.93 0.23 -15.47
N VAL A 199 13.51 -1.03 -15.68
CA VAL A 199 13.04 -1.91 -14.60
C VAL A 199 14.17 -2.23 -13.62
N LEU A 200 15.33 -2.64 -14.15
CA LEU A 200 16.50 -2.94 -13.32
C LEU A 200 17.04 -1.69 -12.62
N LEU A 201 17.03 -0.56 -13.33
CA LEU A 201 17.42 0.74 -12.77
C LEU A 201 16.50 1.15 -11.61
N ALA A 202 15.18 1.05 -11.79
CA ALA A 202 14.19 1.36 -10.77
C ALA A 202 14.34 0.49 -9.52
N TRP A 203 14.52 -0.82 -9.73
CA TRP A 203 14.79 -1.76 -8.65
C TRP A 203 16.09 -1.41 -7.92
N GLY A 204 17.19 -1.18 -8.65
CA GLY A 204 18.50 -0.89 -8.08
C GLY A 204 18.55 0.41 -7.29
N ILE A 205 17.98 1.51 -7.83
CA ILE A 205 17.86 2.80 -7.14
C ILE A 205 17.07 2.62 -5.85
N THR A 206 15.91 1.97 -5.91
CA THR A 206 15.05 1.80 -4.74
C THR A 206 15.69 0.90 -3.69
N ALA A 207 16.36 -0.17 -4.11
CA ALA A 207 17.11 -1.04 -3.20
C ALA A 207 18.27 -0.31 -2.52
N PHE A 208 19.02 0.52 -3.27
CA PHE A 208 20.10 1.32 -2.70
C PHE A 208 19.58 2.32 -1.66
N VAL A 209 18.50 3.04 -1.99
CA VAL A 209 17.85 3.98 -1.05
C VAL A 209 17.33 3.21 0.18
N ARG A 210 16.77 2.02 -0.01
CA ARG A 210 16.29 1.16 1.08
C ARG A 210 17.41 0.77 2.04
N ILE A 211 18.55 0.34 1.53
CA ILE A 211 19.72 -0.01 2.34
C ILE A 211 20.23 1.21 3.11
N ALA A 212 20.29 2.37 2.45
CA ALA A 212 20.81 3.58 3.06
C ALA A 212 19.91 4.19 4.16
N GLN A 213 18.58 4.11 3.98
CA GLN A 213 17.61 4.80 4.84
C GLN A 213 16.84 3.88 5.79
N GLY A 214 16.83 2.58 5.54
CA GLY A 214 16.13 1.62 6.39
C GLY A 214 14.60 1.59 6.23
N SER A 215 13.97 2.54 5.56
CA SER A 215 12.52 2.67 5.41
C SER A 215 12.05 2.27 4.00
N ALA A 216 11.19 1.26 3.92
CA ALA A 216 10.59 0.84 2.64
C ALA A 216 9.73 1.95 2.02
N THR A 217 8.93 2.64 2.84
CA THR A 217 8.05 3.72 2.38
C THR A 217 8.85 4.89 1.79
N VAL A 218 9.91 5.33 2.49
CA VAL A 218 10.77 6.41 2.00
C VAL A 218 11.51 5.99 0.73
N ALA A 219 12.03 4.75 0.68
CA ALA A 219 12.70 4.21 -0.49
C ALA A 219 11.77 4.16 -1.71
N MET A 220 10.52 3.73 -1.54
CA MET A 220 9.52 3.71 -2.60
C MET A 220 9.22 5.11 -3.14
N ILE A 221 9.00 6.09 -2.25
CA ILE A 221 8.66 7.46 -2.65
C ILE A 221 9.84 8.12 -3.36
N THR A 222 11.05 7.97 -2.81
CA THR A 222 12.27 8.52 -3.41
C THR A 222 12.58 7.86 -4.75
N GLY A 223 12.49 6.53 -4.83
CA GLY A 223 12.67 5.77 -6.06
C GLY A 223 11.66 6.15 -7.14
N ALA A 224 10.40 6.31 -6.78
CA ALA A 224 9.36 6.75 -7.70
C ALA A 224 9.59 8.18 -8.20
N GLY A 225 9.97 9.10 -7.30
CA GLY A 225 10.30 10.47 -7.66
C GLY A 225 11.48 10.57 -8.64
N LEU A 226 12.54 9.79 -8.41
CA LEU A 226 13.68 9.70 -9.32
C LEU A 226 13.29 9.08 -10.66
N MET A 227 12.59 7.95 -10.64
CA MET A 227 12.16 7.30 -11.88
C MET A 227 11.21 8.18 -12.69
N ALA A 228 10.30 8.92 -12.05
CA ALA A 228 9.42 9.87 -12.72
C ALA A 228 10.20 10.99 -13.44
N SER A 229 11.34 11.44 -12.91
CA SER A 229 12.21 12.40 -13.60
C SER A 229 12.95 11.78 -14.80
N ILE A 230 13.30 10.49 -14.72
CA ILE A 230 14.05 9.78 -15.77
C ILE A 230 13.13 9.40 -16.95
N ILE A 231 11.95 8.85 -16.66
CA ILE A 231 11.03 8.33 -17.68
C ILE A 231 9.97 9.35 -18.12
N GLY A 232 9.88 10.50 -17.44
CA GLY A 232 8.89 11.55 -17.75
C GLY A 232 7.45 11.06 -17.61
N ASP A 233 6.70 11.11 -18.71
CA ASP A 233 5.32 10.61 -18.79
C ASP A 233 5.21 9.12 -19.13
N GLY A 234 6.34 8.41 -19.23
CA GLY A 234 6.39 6.99 -19.56
C GLY A 234 6.20 6.66 -21.05
N SER A 235 5.96 7.65 -21.90
CA SER A 235 5.76 7.44 -23.35
C SER A 235 7.00 6.92 -24.07
N SER A 236 8.18 7.14 -23.49
CA SER A 236 9.46 6.66 -24.01
C SER A 236 9.79 5.21 -23.67
N LEU A 237 9.00 4.57 -22.81
CA LEU A 237 9.23 3.20 -22.39
C LEU A 237 8.76 2.20 -23.44
N PRO A 238 9.55 1.14 -23.75
CA PRO A 238 9.12 0.08 -24.66
C PRO A 238 8.06 -0.86 -24.03
N TYR A 239 7.69 -0.65 -22.78
CA TYR A 239 6.74 -1.46 -22.01
C TYR A 239 5.91 -0.57 -21.08
N HIS A 240 4.82 -1.13 -20.54
CA HIS A 240 3.93 -0.40 -19.65
C HIS A 240 4.64 0.05 -18.35
N PRO A 241 4.47 1.30 -17.88
CA PRO A 241 5.10 1.82 -16.66
C PRO A 241 4.85 0.99 -15.39
N VAL A 242 3.84 0.11 -15.39
CA VAL A 242 3.52 -0.79 -14.28
C VAL A 242 4.71 -1.71 -13.91
N TYR A 243 5.57 -2.06 -14.87
CA TYR A 243 6.77 -2.85 -14.58
C TYR A 243 7.79 -2.07 -13.74
N VAL A 244 7.91 -0.78 -14.00
CA VAL A 244 8.74 0.14 -13.20
C VAL A 244 8.14 0.28 -11.79
N PHE A 245 6.82 0.41 -11.69
CA PHE A 245 6.10 0.42 -10.42
C PHE A 245 6.37 -0.83 -9.57
N LEU A 246 6.26 -2.02 -10.17
CA LEU A 246 6.57 -3.28 -9.49
C LEU A 246 8.05 -3.36 -9.08
N ALA A 247 8.96 -2.92 -9.93
CA ALA A 247 10.39 -2.91 -9.64
C ALA A 247 10.73 -2.03 -8.43
N ILE A 248 10.11 -0.85 -8.31
CA ILE A 248 10.21 0.02 -7.14
C ILE A 248 9.69 -0.69 -5.90
N GLY A 249 8.51 -1.34 -5.98
CA GLY A 249 7.95 -2.12 -4.89
C GLY A 249 8.90 -3.22 -4.41
N PHE A 250 9.41 -4.03 -5.31
CA PHE A 250 10.36 -5.10 -4.97
C PHE A 250 11.71 -4.57 -4.46
N GLY A 251 12.21 -3.46 -5.03
CA GLY A 251 13.43 -2.81 -4.56
C GLY A 251 13.32 -2.35 -3.11
N SER A 252 12.14 -1.87 -2.70
CA SER A 252 11.90 -1.33 -1.36
C SER A 252 11.93 -2.37 -0.23
N ILE A 253 11.75 -3.65 -0.55
CA ILE A 253 11.81 -4.76 0.42
C ILE A 253 13.13 -5.52 0.38
N THR A 254 14.00 -5.20 -0.58
CA THR A 254 15.31 -5.85 -0.74
C THR A 254 16.18 -5.57 0.49
N LEU A 255 16.86 -6.62 1.00
CA LEU A 255 17.76 -6.56 2.15
C LEU A 255 17.10 -5.96 3.42
N SER A 256 15.82 -6.18 3.59
CA SER A 256 15.03 -5.64 4.72
C SER A 256 15.50 -6.15 6.09
N TRP A 257 16.23 -7.26 6.14
CA TRP A 257 16.79 -7.84 7.40
C TRP A 257 18.03 -7.10 7.93
N MET A 258 18.62 -6.20 7.14
CA MET A 258 19.82 -5.45 7.54
C MET A 258 19.51 -4.17 8.33
N ASN A 259 18.23 -3.86 8.55
CA ASN A 259 17.78 -2.66 9.27
C ASN A 259 16.85 -3.02 10.42
#